data_a9d37568b5359c329593171b8d7b6895
#
_entry.id   a9d37568b5359c329593171b8d7b6895
#
_cell.length_a   1.000
_cell.length_b   1.000
_cell.length_c   1.000
_cell.angle_alpha   90.00
_cell.angle_beta   90.00
_cell.angle_gamma   90.00
#
_symmetry.space_group_name_H-M   'P 1'
#
loop_
_entity.id
_entity.type
_entity.pdbx_description
1 polymer ?
#
loop_
_entity_poly.entity_id
_entity_poly.type
_entity_poly.pdbx_seq_one_letter_code
_entity_poly.pdbx_strand_id
1 'polypeptide(L)'
;MRRRNLAVLVSLSLMGTMSMTGYAASEKETTTEAASTEAGSTEAESKSADQEAADKVADLIDAIYVQERTDKTDEQCKEAKEAWDALTDAQKELVEGENADPDYFGRDTGDASKDDPRNGDEIGENEILVVSFGTSFNDSRAADIKGIEDALQEAYPDWSVRRAFTAQIIINHVQARDGECIDNVEQALDRAVDNGVKNLVIQPTHLMHGAEYDELMDAVEEYEDKFESVKVAEPLLGEVGDDAAVVNDDKKAVAEILTAEAVEKAGYD
;
A
#
# COMPACT_ATOMS: atom_id res chain seq x y z
N MET A 1 -3.81 -14.96 37.43
CA MET A 1 -3.74 -14.93 35.95
C MET A 1 -2.67 -13.91 35.59
N ARG A 2 -1.55 -14.37 35.04
CA ARG A 2 -0.45 -13.47 34.63
C ARG A 2 -0.80 -12.94 33.24
N ARG A 3 -1.03 -11.62 33.15
CA ARG A 3 -1.14 -10.93 31.86
C ARG A 3 0.24 -10.98 31.19
N ARG A 4 0.36 -11.70 30.08
CA ARG A 4 1.52 -11.64 29.21
C ARG A 4 1.33 -10.40 28.33
N ASN A 5 2.14 -9.38 28.57
CA ASN A 5 2.17 -8.20 27.71
C ASN A 5 2.76 -8.62 26.36
N LEU A 6 1.96 -8.49 25.32
CA LEU A 6 2.39 -8.68 23.95
C LEU A 6 3.12 -7.40 23.52
N ALA A 7 4.42 -7.45 23.40
CA ALA A 7 5.19 -6.38 22.79
C ALA A 7 5.18 -6.58 21.27
N VAL A 8 4.33 -5.83 20.58
CA VAL A 8 4.35 -5.77 19.11
C VAL A 8 5.45 -4.79 18.70
N LEU A 9 6.49 -5.31 18.08
CA LEU A 9 7.59 -4.53 17.51
C LEU A 9 7.14 -3.85 16.22
N VAL A 10 6.84 -2.57 16.28
CA VAL A 10 6.61 -1.74 15.09
C VAL A 10 7.92 -1.00 14.77
N SER A 11 8.66 -1.47 13.77
CA SER A 11 9.83 -0.75 13.26
C SER A 11 9.39 0.32 12.25
N LEU A 12 9.23 1.55 12.72
CA LEU A 12 8.91 2.69 11.87
C LEU A 12 10.21 3.29 11.33
N SER A 13 10.57 2.98 10.07
CA SER A 13 11.67 3.66 9.37
C SER A 13 11.17 4.95 8.74
N LEU A 14 11.27 6.06 9.48
CA LEU A 14 10.98 7.40 8.97
C LEU A 14 12.30 8.07 8.58
N MET A 15 12.66 8.06 7.31
CA MET A 15 13.68 8.96 6.75
C MET A 15 13.18 9.57 5.44
N GLY A 16 12.54 10.71 5.56
CA GLY A 16 12.28 11.61 4.45
C GLY A 16 13.03 12.91 4.67
N THR A 17 14.19 13.08 4.05
CA THR A 17 14.86 14.38 3.98
C THR A 17 14.36 15.09 2.73
N MET A 18 13.44 16.03 2.88
CA MET A 18 13.11 17.00 1.84
C MET A 18 14.23 18.05 1.75
N SER A 19 14.99 18.02 0.65
CA SER A 19 15.84 19.14 0.25
C SER A 19 15.07 20.02 -0.74
N MET A 20 14.59 21.16 -0.25
CA MET A 20 14.14 22.25 -1.11
C MET A 20 15.37 22.96 -1.66
N THR A 21 15.58 22.90 -2.98
CA THR A 21 16.47 23.84 -3.68
C THR A 21 15.61 24.85 -4.43
N GLY A 22 15.79 26.11 -4.02
CA GLY A 22 15.06 27.24 -4.56
C GLY A 22 15.51 27.60 -5.98
N TYR A 23 14.54 27.98 -6.79
CA TYR A 23 14.75 28.63 -8.07
C TYR A 23 15.10 30.12 -7.87
N ALA A 24 16.25 30.52 -8.39
CA ALA A 24 16.59 31.94 -8.58
C ALA A 24 16.44 32.30 -10.05
N ALA A 25 15.54 33.22 -10.32
CA ALA A 25 15.36 33.85 -11.62
C ALA A 25 16.51 34.82 -11.90
N SER A 26 16.98 34.86 -13.14
CA SER A 26 17.78 35.95 -13.66
C SER A 26 17.24 36.37 -15.02
N GLU A 27 16.93 37.67 -15.10
CA GLU A 27 16.43 38.36 -16.29
C GLU A 27 17.53 38.78 -17.26
N LYS A 28 17.10 38.82 -18.56
CA LYS A 28 17.46 39.76 -19.67
C LYS A 28 18.89 39.84 -20.22
N GLU A 29 19.00 39.77 -21.51
CA GLU A 29 18.98 40.92 -22.43
C GLU A 29 18.90 40.49 -23.90
N THR A 30 18.22 41.38 -24.66
CA THR A 30 17.84 41.44 -26.06
C THR A 30 19.00 41.81 -26.97
N THR A 31 19.02 41.26 -28.21
CA THR A 31 19.25 42.04 -29.44
C THR A 31 18.95 41.22 -30.72
N THR A 32 17.98 41.58 -31.42
CA THR A 32 17.73 42.08 -32.78
C THR A 32 18.26 41.33 -34.03
N GLU A 33 17.23 40.98 -34.86
CA GLU A 33 17.10 40.95 -36.31
C GLU A 33 18.00 40.11 -37.21
N ALA A 34 17.36 39.14 -37.88
CA ALA A 34 17.16 39.28 -39.36
C ALA A 34 16.12 38.25 -39.84
N ALA A 35 15.15 38.75 -40.58
CA ALA A 35 14.07 38.01 -41.19
C ALA A 35 14.54 37.08 -42.30
N SER A 36 13.99 35.87 -42.38
CA SER A 36 13.65 35.26 -43.66
C SER A 36 12.41 34.34 -43.45
N THR A 37 11.42 34.69 -44.21
CA THR A 37 10.19 34.00 -44.50
C THR A 37 10.49 32.60 -45.04
N GLU A 38 9.85 31.52 -44.44
CA GLU A 38 9.25 30.47 -45.25
C GLU A 38 8.39 29.55 -44.44
N ALA A 39 7.18 29.34 -44.94
CA ALA A 39 6.31 28.21 -44.91
C ALA A 39 6.08 27.47 -43.57
N GLY A 40 4.87 27.72 -43.02
CA GLY A 40 4.26 26.80 -42.06
C GLY A 40 4.14 25.40 -42.62
N SER A 41 4.88 24.48 -42.06
CA SER A 41 4.49 23.10 -41.98
C SER A 41 4.12 22.83 -40.56
N THR A 42 2.83 22.61 -40.30
CA THR A 42 2.35 21.88 -39.13
C THR A 42 2.88 20.48 -39.24
N GLU A 43 4.11 20.24 -38.85
CA GLU A 43 4.58 18.92 -38.47
C GLU A 43 3.89 18.58 -37.14
N ALA A 44 2.75 17.91 -37.24
CA ALA A 44 2.41 16.95 -36.25
C ALA A 44 3.53 15.90 -36.32
N GLU A 45 4.52 15.98 -35.43
CA GLU A 45 5.54 14.95 -35.29
C GLU A 45 4.78 13.63 -35.07
N SER A 46 4.86 12.72 -36.03
CA SER A 46 4.34 11.37 -35.85
C SER A 46 5.17 10.78 -34.72
N LYS A 47 4.56 10.42 -33.58
CA LYS A 47 5.22 9.71 -32.51
C LYS A 47 5.97 8.52 -33.08
N SER A 48 7.15 8.22 -32.58
CA SER A 48 7.86 7.01 -32.96
C SER A 48 7.06 5.77 -32.50
N ALA A 49 7.24 4.64 -33.16
CA ALA A 49 6.58 3.40 -32.74
C ALA A 49 6.94 3.01 -31.29
N ASP A 50 8.14 3.36 -30.84
CA ASP A 50 8.56 3.14 -29.45
C ASP A 50 7.78 4.03 -28.47
N GLN A 51 7.54 5.28 -28.83
CA GLN A 51 6.73 6.19 -28.01
C GLN A 51 5.26 5.74 -27.97
N GLU A 52 4.70 5.28 -29.10
CA GLU A 52 3.32 4.75 -29.12
C GLU A 52 3.17 3.51 -28.23
N ALA A 53 4.18 2.65 -28.20
CA ALA A 53 4.18 1.48 -27.31
C ALA A 53 4.27 1.86 -25.83
N ALA A 54 5.12 2.83 -25.50
CA ALA A 54 5.25 3.35 -24.14
C ALA A 54 3.98 4.09 -23.66
N ASP A 55 3.40 4.95 -24.49
CA ASP A 55 2.16 5.66 -24.19
C ASP A 55 1.02 4.69 -23.88
N LYS A 56 0.88 3.61 -24.66
CA LYS A 56 -0.13 2.59 -24.41
C LYS A 56 0.04 1.94 -23.04
N VAL A 57 1.27 1.68 -22.61
CA VAL A 57 1.53 1.10 -21.29
C VAL A 57 1.24 2.12 -20.20
N ALA A 58 1.60 3.40 -20.41
CA ALA A 58 1.24 4.47 -19.48
C ALA A 58 -0.26 4.57 -19.27
N ASP A 59 -1.06 4.54 -20.35
CA ASP A 59 -2.53 4.54 -20.28
C ASP A 59 -3.08 3.34 -19.46
N LEU A 60 -2.48 2.15 -19.62
CA LEU A 60 -2.89 0.95 -18.88
C LEU A 60 -2.54 1.06 -17.38
N ILE A 61 -1.39 1.63 -17.04
CA ILE A 61 -0.99 1.87 -15.66
C ILE A 61 -1.90 2.93 -15.03
N ASP A 62 -2.16 4.04 -15.71
CA ASP A 62 -3.06 5.08 -15.22
C ASP A 62 -4.49 4.55 -14.99
N ALA A 63 -4.95 3.60 -15.81
CA ALA A 63 -6.27 2.97 -15.65
C ALA A 63 -6.40 2.08 -14.40
N ILE A 64 -5.30 1.53 -13.88
CA ILE A 64 -5.29 0.75 -12.63
C ILE A 64 -4.90 1.57 -11.40
N TYR A 65 -4.54 2.84 -11.57
CA TYR A 65 -4.23 3.76 -10.48
C TYR A 65 -5.50 4.36 -9.88
N VAL A 66 -6.35 3.49 -9.35
CA VAL A 66 -7.70 3.81 -8.85
C VAL A 66 -7.95 3.14 -7.50
N GLN A 67 -8.79 3.77 -6.67
CA GLN A 67 -9.17 3.23 -5.35
C GLN A 67 -10.37 2.29 -5.40
N GLU A 68 -11.06 2.22 -6.52
CA GLU A 68 -12.25 1.40 -6.66
C GLU A 68 -11.93 0.10 -7.41
N ARG A 69 -12.38 -1.04 -6.84
CA ARG A 69 -12.30 -2.34 -7.49
C ARG A 69 -13.55 -2.61 -8.30
N THR A 70 -13.37 -3.17 -9.50
CA THR A 70 -14.45 -3.60 -10.40
C THR A 70 -14.20 -5.04 -10.86
N ASP A 71 -15.21 -5.65 -11.49
CA ASP A 71 -15.07 -6.98 -12.12
C ASP A 71 -13.96 -7.06 -13.19
N LYS A 72 -13.46 -5.92 -13.65
CA LYS A 72 -12.39 -5.83 -14.67
C LYS A 72 -11.00 -5.64 -14.10
N THR A 73 -10.89 -5.35 -12.81
CA THR A 73 -9.61 -4.95 -12.19
C THR A 73 -8.52 -6.00 -12.39
N ASP A 74 -8.83 -7.30 -12.21
CA ASP A 74 -7.85 -8.37 -12.38
C ASP A 74 -7.37 -8.49 -13.83
N GLU A 75 -8.28 -8.33 -14.81
CA GLU A 75 -7.93 -8.34 -16.23
C GLU A 75 -7.09 -7.11 -16.59
N GLN A 76 -7.43 -5.92 -16.06
CA GLN A 76 -6.67 -4.69 -16.29
C GLN A 76 -5.26 -4.77 -15.70
N CYS A 77 -5.11 -5.28 -14.48
CA CYS A 77 -3.79 -5.49 -13.86
C CYS A 77 -2.93 -6.46 -14.67
N LYS A 78 -3.53 -7.55 -15.16
CA LYS A 78 -2.85 -8.51 -16.02
C LYS A 78 -2.45 -7.90 -17.35
N GLU A 79 -3.33 -7.12 -17.99
CA GLU A 79 -3.04 -6.46 -19.26
C GLU A 79 -1.90 -5.44 -19.13
N ALA A 80 -1.91 -4.65 -18.05
CA ALA A 80 -0.84 -3.70 -17.75
C ALA A 80 0.51 -4.41 -17.59
N LYS A 81 0.54 -5.52 -16.83
CA LYS A 81 1.74 -6.33 -16.66
C LYS A 81 2.25 -6.91 -17.98
N GLU A 82 1.39 -7.55 -18.76
CA GLU A 82 1.76 -8.17 -20.04
C GLU A 82 2.29 -7.12 -21.02
N ALA A 83 1.67 -5.95 -21.05
CA ALA A 83 2.11 -4.85 -21.91
C ALA A 83 3.47 -4.27 -21.48
N TRP A 84 3.70 -4.09 -20.16
CA TRP A 84 5.00 -3.67 -19.61
C TRP A 84 6.10 -4.69 -19.89
N ASP A 85 5.83 -5.97 -19.69
CA ASP A 85 6.80 -7.05 -19.90
C ASP A 85 7.19 -7.20 -21.39
N ALA A 86 6.31 -6.78 -22.30
CA ALA A 86 6.56 -6.78 -23.75
C ALA A 86 7.45 -5.62 -24.23
N LEU A 87 7.62 -4.56 -23.42
CA LEU A 87 8.49 -3.43 -23.77
C LEU A 87 9.97 -3.80 -23.67
N THR A 88 10.76 -3.24 -24.57
CA THR A 88 12.23 -3.21 -24.43
C THR A 88 12.63 -2.23 -23.31
N ASP A 89 13.85 -2.37 -22.78
CA ASP A 89 14.35 -1.45 -21.76
C ASP A 89 14.32 0.02 -22.24
N ALA A 90 14.63 0.28 -23.52
CA ALA A 90 14.57 1.62 -24.09
C ALA A 90 13.14 2.18 -24.18
N GLN A 91 12.13 1.32 -24.39
CA GLN A 91 10.73 1.72 -24.41
C GLN A 91 10.20 1.96 -23.00
N LYS A 92 10.65 1.19 -21.99
CA LYS A 92 10.29 1.39 -20.59
C LYS A 92 10.71 2.77 -20.09
N GLU A 93 11.88 3.25 -20.52
CA GLU A 93 12.36 4.61 -20.18
C GLU A 93 11.51 5.76 -20.79
N LEU A 94 10.63 5.42 -21.75
CA LEU A 94 9.72 6.38 -22.38
C LEU A 94 8.31 6.38 -21.76
N VAL A 95 8.04 5.49 -20.81
CA VAL A 95 6.73 5.41 -20.15
C VAL A 95 6.54 6.64 -19.29
N GLU A 96 5.55 7.47 -19.64
CA GLU A 96 5.22 8.70 -18.90
C GLU A 96 3.72 8.96 -19.05
N GLY A 97 3.00 8.89 -17.92
CA GLY A 97 1.57 9.13 -17.82
C GLY A 97 1.26 10.10 -16.71
N GLU A 98 0.01 10.16 -16.26
CA GLU A 98 -0.38 10.95 -15.10
C GLU A 98 0.20 10.35 -13.80
N ASN A 99 0.17 9.02 -13.68
CA ASN A 99 0.67 8.26 -12.53
C ASN A 99 1.73 7.23 -12.96
N ALA A 100 1.84 6.95 -14.25
CA ALA A 100 2.81 6.02 -14.81
C ALA A 100 4.14 6.72 -15.09
N ASP A 101 5.22 6.11 -14.62
CA ASP A 101 6.60 6.51 -14.91
C ASP A 101 7.49 5.26 -15.10
N PRO A 102 8.74 5.38 -15.55
CA PRO A 102 9.65 4.26 -15.71
C PRO A 102 9.91 3.46 -14.43
N ASP A 103 9.75 4.09 -13.28
CA ASP A 103 9.96 3.47 -11.98
C ASP A 103 8.72 2.68 -11.49
N TYR A 104 7.54 2.86 -12.10
CA TYR A 104 6.30 2.28 -11.60
C TYR A 104 6.39 0.76 -11.40
N PHE A 105 6.78 0.01 -12.43
CA PHE A 105 7.05 -1.43 -12.33
C PHE A 105 8.54 -1.79 -12.28
N GLY A 106 9.41 -0.88 -12.73
CA GLY A 106 10.84 -1.12 -12.84
C GLY A 106 11.65 -0.87 -11.57
N ARG A 107 11.07 -0.22 -10.57
CA ARG A 107 11.77 0.10 -9.32
C ARG A 107 12.08 -1.17 -8.52
N ASP A 108 13.33 -1.32 -8.09
CA ASP A 108 13.71 -2.35 -7.13
C ASP A 108 13.11 -2.01 -5.76
N THR A 109 12.16 -2.82 -5.32
CA THR A 109 11.48 -2.70 -4.03
C THR A 109 11.71 -3.92 -3.13
N GLY A 110 12.63 -4.79 -3.53
CA GLY A 110 12.94 -6.03 -2.84
C GLY A 110 12.35 -7.28 -3.49
N ASP A 111 12.39 -8.37 -2.78
CA ASP A 111 12.03 -9.70 -3.23
C ASP A 111 10.61 -10.07 -2.80
N ALA A 112 9.66 -10.04 -3.75
CA ALA A 112 8.26 -10.39 -3.51
C ALA A 112 8.08 -11.80 -2.91
N SER A 113 8.96 -12.75 -3.25
CA SER A 113 8.85 -14.13 -2.76
C SER A 113 9.08 -14.29 -1.24
N LYS A 114 9.51 -13.24 -0.56
CA LYS A 114 9.65 -13.23 0.91
C LYS A 114 8.37 -12.87 1.65
N ASP A 115 7.36 -12.43 0.92
CA ASP A 115 6.05 -12.10 1.46
C ASP A 115 5.06 -13.26 1.22
N ASP A 116 3.92 -13.21 1.90
CA ASP A 116 2.80 -14.12 1.77
C ASP A 116 1.53 -13.27 1.76
N PRO A 117 0.70 -13.31 0.72
CA PRO A 117 -0.54 -12.53 0.67
C PRO A 117 -1.56 -12.91 1.74
N ARG A 118 -1.36 -14.03 2.45
CA ARG A 118 -2.19 -14.52 3.55
C ARG A 118 -3.70 -14.54 3.24
N ASN A 119 -4.03 -14.97 2.03
CA ASN A 119 -5.40 -15.10 1.55
C ASN A 119 -5.81 -16.55 1.27
N GLY A 120 -5.19 -17.50 1.96
CA GLY A 120 -5.49 -18.94 1.85
C GLY A 120 -6.91 -19.29 2.29
N ASP A 121 -7.42 -20.42 1.83
CA ASP A 121 -8.72 -20.98 2.20
C ASP A 121 -8.55 -22.13 3.23
N GLU A 122 -9.66 -22.69 3.71
CA GLU A 122 -9.69 -23.83 4.65
C GLU A 122 -8.97 -23.55 5.99
N ILE A 123 -9.15 -22.35 6.51
CA ILE A 123 -8.42 -21.81 7.66
C ILE A 123 -9.02 -22.15 9.04
N GLY A 124 -10.18 -22.79 9.09
CA GLY A 124 -10.88 -23.10 10.33
C GLY A 124 -11.89 -22.05 10.77
N GLU A 125 -12.36 -22.13 12.03
CA GLU A 125 -13.48 -21.33 12.52
C GLU A 125 -13.07 -20.00 13.18
N ASN A 126 -11.78 -19.78 13.43
CA ASN A 126 -11.27 -18.60 14.13
C ASN A 126 -10.25 -17.88 13.26
N GLU A 127 -10.49 -16.61 13.01
CA GLU A 127 -9.62 -15.77 12.16
C GLU A 127 -9.24 -14.44 12.84
N ILE A 128 -7.99 -14.03 12.67
CA ILE A 128 -7.51 -12.68 12.91
C ILE A 128 -7.22 -12.07 11.54
N LEU A 129 -8.05 -11.11 11.13
CA LEU A 129 -7.86 -10.35 9.91
C LEU A 129 -7.05 -9.09 10.23
N VAL A 130 -5.81 -9.05 9.73
CA VAL A 130 -4.94 -7.87 9.86
C VAL A 130 -5.23 -6.94 8.70
N VAL A 131 -5.72 -5.74 9.00
CA VAL A 131 -6.10 -4.74 8.00
C VAL A 131 -5.10 -3.59 8.02
N SER A 132 -4.41 -3.40 6.90
CA SER A 132 -3.38 -2.37 6.71
C SER A 132 -3.74 -1.47 5.53
N PHE A 133 -3.24 -0.23 5.52
CA PHE A 133 -3.26 0.59 4.29
C PHE A 133 -2.56 -0.15 3.14
N GLY A 134 -1.47 -0.81 3.45
CA GLY A 134 -0.65 -1.55 2.52
C GLY A 134 0.57 -0.78 2.04
N THR A 135 1.42 -1.48 1.31
CA THR A 135 2.58 -0.91 0.62
C THR A 135 2.92 -1.74 -0.61
N SER A 136 3.30 -1.07 -1.69
CA SER A 136 3.84 -1.73 -2.89
C SER A 136 5.32 -2.09 -2.77
N PHE A 137 6.01 -1.64 -1.71
CA PHE A 137 7.41 -1.97 -1.48
C PHE A 137 7.54 -3.37 -0.86
N ASN A 138 8.14 -4.30 -1.61
CA ASN A 138 8.27 -5.70 -1.21
C ASN A 138 9.03 -5.88 0.10
N ASP A 139 10.16 -5.16 0.28
CA ASP A 139 10.94 -5.25 1.52
C ASP A 139 10.14 -4.75 2.74
N SER A 140 9.37 -3.65 2.59
CA SER A 140 8.51 -3.15 3.68
C SER A 140 7.35 -4.09 3.97
N ARG A 141 6.73 -4.69 2.94
CA ARG A 141 5.68 -5.69 3.17
C ARG A 141 6.21 -6.88 3.97
N ALA A 142 7.35 -7.41 3.56
CA ALA A 142 7.97 -8.57 4.20
C ALA A 142 8.52 -8.26 5.60
N ALA A 143 9.05 -7.06 5.85
CA ALA A 143 9.64 -6.69 7.13
C ALA A 143 8.62 -6.15 8.14
N ASP A 144 7.75 -5.26 7.71
CA ASP A 144 6.88 -4.50 8.60
C ASP A 144 5.49 -5.16 8.73
N ILE A 145 4.75 -5.31 7.62
CA ILE A 145 3.38 -5.85 7.65
C ILE A 145 3.40 -7.32 8.05
N LYS A 146 4.19 -8.12 7.34
CA LYS A 146 4.35 -9.54 7.65
C LYS A 146 4.91 -9.75 9.06
N GLY A 147 5.77 -8.87 9.55
CA GLY A 147 6.30 -8.93 10.91
C GLY A 147 5.20 -8.82 11.98
N ILE A 148 4.20 -7.95 11.78
CA ILE A 148 3.02 -7.83 12.66
C ILE A 148 2.18 -9.11 12.58
N GLU A 149 1.92 -9.60 11.38
CA GLU A 149 1.13 -10.80 11.15
C GLU A 149 1.77 -12.07 11.73
N ASP A 150 3.09 -12.22 11.58
CA ASP A 150 3.85 -13.32 12.15
C ASP A 150 3.82 -13.29 13.69
N ALA A 151 3.94 -12.11 14.29
CA ALA A 151 3.84 -11.94 15.74
C ALA A 151 2.45 -12.30 16.28
N LEU A 152 1.39 -11.95 15.55
CA LEU A 152 0.02 -12.35 15.88
C LEU A 152 -0.17 -13.86 15.72
N GLN A 153 0.35 -14.46 14.65
CA GLN A 153 0.27 -15.90 14.43
C GLN A 153 1.03 -16.68 15.51
N GLU A 154 2.18 -16.19 15.96
CA GLU A 154 2.92 -16.79 17.08
C GLU A 154 2.17 -16.68 18.40
N ALA A 155 1.53 -15.53 18.65
CA ALA A 155 0.79 -15.27 19.88
C ALA A 155 -0.53 -16.06 19.95
N TYR A 156 -1.14 -16.32 18.81
CA TYR A 156 -2.45 -16.98 18.68
C TYR A 156 -2.39 -18.18 17.71
N PRO A 157 -1.66 -19.25 18.05
CA PRO A 157 -1.41 -20.37 17.10
C PRO A 157 -2.66 -21.14 16.71
N ASP A 158 -3.75 -21.04 17.49
CA ASP A 158 -5.03 -21.70 17.20
C ASP A 158 -5.96 -20.84 16.33
N TRP A 159 -5.50 -19.66 15.91
CA TRP A 159 -6.21 -18.73 15.04
C TRP A 159 -5.46 -18.60 13.71
N SER A 160 -6.18 -18.47 12.62
CA SER A 160 -5.59 -18.18 11.33
C SER A 160 -5.41 -16.68 11.17
N VAL A 161 -4.20 -16.24 10.84
CA VAL A 161 -3.92 -14.82 10.57
C VAL A 161 -4.00 -14.57 9.08
N ARG A 162 -4.89 -13.67 8.68
CA ARG A 162 -5.14 -13.28 7.30
C ARG A 162 -4.84 -11.79 7.10
N ARG A 163 -4.72 -11.37 5.85
CA ARG A 163 -4.38 -10.01 5.45
C ARG A 163 -5.50 -9.38 4.62
N ALA A 164 -5.74 -8.09 4.83
CA ALA A 164 -6.42 -7.22 3.86
C ALA A 164 -5.70 -5.87 3.77
N PHE A 165 -5.78 -5.24 2.59
CA PHE A 165 -5.36 -3.86 2.41
C PHE A 165 -6.57 -2.95 2.15
N THR A 166 -6.48 -1.69 2.61
CA THR A 166 -7.50 -0.68 2.33
C THR A 166 -7.22 0.09 1.04
N ALA A 167 -5.95 0.25 0.66
CA ALA A 167 -5.57 1.00 -0.53
C ALA A 167 -5.62 0.15 -1.81
N GLN A 168 -6.72 0.24 -2.56
CA GLN A 168 -6.90 -0.51 -3.81
C GLN A 168 -5.80 -0.19 -4.85
N ILE A 169 -5.32 1.05 -4.91
CA ILE A 169 -4.19 1.45 -5.77
C ILE A 169 -2.95 0.57 -5.50
N ILE A 170 -2.65 0.32 -4.22
CA ILE A 170 -1.52 -0.51 -3.82
C ILE A 170 -1.76 -1.97 -4.21
N ILE A 171 -2.96 -2.50 -3.98
CA ILE A 171 -3.34 -3.85 -4.38
C ILE A 171 -3.14 -4.02 -5.89
N ASN A 172 -3.67 -3.10 -6.69
CA ASN A 172 -3.54 -3.13 -8.15
C ASN A 172 -2.09 -3.08 -8.60
N HIS A 173 -1.27 -2.22 -7.98
CA HIS A 173 0.16 -2.12 -8.28
C HIS A 173 0.90 -3.44 -8.01
N VAL A 174 0.68 -4.04 -6.83
CA VAL A 174 1.30 -5.32 -6.46
C VAL A 174 0.85 -6.42 -7.41
N GLN A 175 -0.43 -6.50 -7.71
CA GLN A 175 -0.98 -7.50 -8.63
C GLN A 175 -0.42 -7.32 -10.04
N ALA A 176 -0.36 -6.11 -10.57
CA ALA A 176 0.14 -5.85 -11.91
C ALA A 176 1.65 -6.03 -12.02
N ARG A 177 2.44 -5.71 -10.99
CA ARG A 177 3.89 -5.88 -11.03
C ARG A 177 4.34 -7.30 -10.70
N ASP A 178 3.84 -7.84 -9.59
CA ASP A 178 4.36 -9.10 -9.01
C ASP A 178 3.45 -10.29 -9.30
N GLY A 179 2.20 -10.06 -9.74
CA GLY A 179 1.19 -11.10 -9.94
C GLY A 179 0.61 -11.64 -8.62
N GLU A 180 0.87 -10.98 -7.49
CA GLU A 180 0.34 -11.35 -6.19
C GLU A 180 -1.03 -10.71 -5.97
N CYS A 181 -2.01 -11.53 -5.62
CA CYS A 181 -3.37 -11.06 -5.29
C CYS A 181 -3.48 -10.87 -3.78
N ILE A 182 -3.62 -9.62 -3.34
CA ILE A 182 -3.91 -9.27 -1.95
C ILE A 182 -5.38 -8.90 -1.87
N ASP A 183 -6.10 -9.43 -0.91
CA ASP A 183 -7.52 -9.11 -0.72
C ASP A 183 -7.68 -7.65 -0.23
N ASN A 184 -8.67 -6.93 -0.75
CA ASN A 184 -9.18 -5.75 -0.08
C ASN A 184 -10.11 -6.16 1.07
N VAL A 185 -10.64 -5.19 1.82
CA VAL A 185 -11.46 -5.47 3.02
C VAL A 185 -12.69 -6.31 2.68
N GLU A 186 -13.44 -5.95 1.63
CA GLU A 186 -14.64 -6.69 1.22
C GLU A 186 -14.29 -8.12 0.78
N GLN A 187 -13.26 -8.29 -0.04
CA GLN A 187 -12.81 -9.61 -0.48
C GLN A 187 -12.38 -10.50 0.69
N ALA A 188 -11.69 -9.93 1.68
CA ALA A 188 -11.26 -10.66 2.85
C ALA A 188 -12.44 -11.07 3.74
N LEU A 189 -13.44 -10.20 3.90
CA LEU A 189 -14.67 -10.49 4.64
C LEU A 189 -15.53 -11.54 3.92
N ASP A 190 -15.71 -11.44 2.60
CA ASP A 190 -16.38 -12.46 1.79
C ASP A 190 -15.69 -13.82 1.92
N ARG A 191 -14.36 -13.84 1.82
CA ARG A 191 -13.56 -15.05 1.97
C ARG A 191 -13.67 -15.64 3.38
N ALA A 192 -13.76 -14.83 4.43
CA ALA A 192 -13.97 -15.29 5.78
C ALA A 192 -15.34 -15.99 5.93
N VAL A 193 -16.39 -15.42 5.30
CA VAL A 193 -17.71 -16.03 5.24
C VAL A 193 -17.67 -17.37 4.47
N ASP A 194 -17.03 -17.39 3.29
CA ASP A 194 -16.91 -18.59 2.46
C ASP A 194 -16.11 -19.70 3.14
N ASN A 195 -15.11 -19.34 3.92
CA ASN A 195 -14.32 -20.27 4.75
C ASN A 195 -15.08 -20.81 5.98
N GLY A 196 -16.26 -20.27 6.28
CA GLY A 196 -17.06 -20.68 7.42
C GLY A 196 -16.49 -20.21 8.76
N VAL A 197 -15.78 -19.09 8.77
CA VAL A 197 -15.30 -18.45 9.99
C VAL A 197 -16.47 -18.10 10.89
N LYS A 198 -16.35 -18.42 12.18
CA LYS A 198 -17.35 -18.11 13.19
C LYS A 198 -16.93 -16.95 14.08
N ASN A 199 -15.65 -16.91 14.43
CA ASN A 199 -15.09 -15.90 15.30
C ASN A 199 -14.06 -15.07 14.51
N LEU A 200 -14.40 -13.82 14.23
CA LEU A 200 -13.54 -12.88 13.51
C LEU A 200 -13.03 -11.82 14.47
N VAL A 201 -11.72 -11.65 14.50
CA VAL A 201 -11.05 -10.52 15.15
C VAL A 201 -10.36 -9.70 14.07
N ILE A 202 -10.68 -8.42 13.98
CA ILE A 202 -10.05 -7.50 13.03
C ILE A 202 -9.01 -6.68 13.78
N GLN A 203 -7.78 -6.74 13.31
CA GLN A 203 -6.66 -5.98 13.85
C GLN A 203 -6.22 -4.94 12.82
N PRO A 204 -6.67 -3.68 12.94
CA PRO A 204 -6.17 -2.60 12.11
C PRO A 204 -4.73 -2.28 12.49
N THR A 205 -3.91 -1.95 11.49
CA THR A 205 -2.56 -1.40 11.70
C THR A 205 -2.53 0.11 11.56
N HIS A 206 -3.69 0.73 11.43
CA HIS A 206 -3.85 2.18 11.36
C HIS A 206 -3.26 2.86 12.59
N LEU A 207 -2.68 4.03 12.39
CA LEU A 207 -2.03 4.76 13.47
C LEU A 207 -3.04 5.35 14.47
N MET A 208 -4.19 5.83 13.94
CA MET A 208 -5.23 6.51 14.72
C MET A 208 -6.59 6.35 14.05
N HIS A 209 -7.65 6.74 14.74
CA HIS A 209 -8.96 6.93 14.12
C HIS A 209 -8.86 8.00 13.02
N GLY A 210 -9.30 7.67 11.82
CA GLY A 210 -9.34 8.52 10.65
C GLY A 210 -10.28 7.92 9.63
N ALA A 211 -10.45 8.56 8.48
CA ALA A 211 -11.41 8.16 7.46
C ALA A 211 -11.30 6.67 7.06
N GLU A 212 -10.08 6.16 6.92
CA GLU A 212 -9.86 4.75 6.56
C GLU A 212 -10.29 3.76 7.65
N TYR A 213 -10.14 4.15 8.94
CA TYR A 213 -10.66 3.33 10.04
C TYR A 213 -12.19 3.39 10.08
N ASP A 214 -12.77 4.55 9.83
CA ASP A 214 -14.23 4.70 9.79
C ASP A 214 -14.81 3.89 8.61
N GLU A 215 -14.19 3.93 7.42
CA GLU A 215 -14.56 3.11 6.26
C GLU A 215 -14.43 1.60 6.56
N LEU A 216 -13.40 1.19 7.29
CA LEU A 216 -13.27 -0.20 7.76
C LEU A 216 -14.41 -0.58 8.68
N MET A 217 -14.79 0.30 9.63
CA MET A 217 -15.89 0.03 10.55
C MET A 217 -17.23 -0.08 9.81
N ASP A 218 -17.48 0.80 8.83
CA ASP A 218 -18.68 0.75 8.00
C ASP A 218 -18.76 -0.58 7.20
N ALA A 219 -17.63 -1.01 6.60
CA ALA A 219 -17.57 -2.28 5.90
C ALA A 219 -17.83 -3.48 6.83
N VAL A 220 -17.27 -3.48 8.03
CA VAL A 220 -17.47 -4.56 9.02
C VAL A 220 -18.92 -4.64 9.49
N GLU A 221 -19.61 -3.51 9.67
CA GLU A 221 -21.02 -3.47 10.09
C GLU A 221 -21.92 -4.27 9.13
N GLU A 222 -21.61 -4.25 7.83
CA GLU A 222 -22.38 -5.00 6.81
C GLU A 222 -22.23 -6.53 6.94
N TYR A 223 -21.19 -6.99 7.64
CA TYR A 223 -20.87 -8.41 7.79
C TYR A 223 -21.08 -8.96 9.21
N GLU A 224 -21.41 -8.13 10.21
CA GLU A 224 -21.50 -8.57 11.60
C GLU A 224 -22.45 -9.76 11.79
N ASP A 225 -23.55 -9.80 11.06
CA ASP A 225 -24.57 -10.86 11.14
C ASP A 225 -24.16 -12.19 10.47
N LYS A 226 -23.02 -12.22 9.77
CA LYS A 226 -22.48 -13.41 9.11
C LYS A 226 -21.65 -14.31 10.05
N PHE A 227 -21.20 -13.75 11.18
CA PHE A 227 -20.31 -14.44 12.12
C PHE A 227 -21.00 -14.65 13.47
N GLU A 228 -20.52 -15.63 14.26
CA GLU A 228 -20.97 -15.80 15.65
C GLU A 228 -20.42 -14.70 16.56
N SER A 229 -19.24 -14.19 16.24
CA SER A 229 -18.58 -13.09 16.97
C SER A 229 -17.68 -12.29 16.05
N VAL A 230 -17.83 -10.97 16.05
CA VAL A 230 -16.89 -10.02 15.42
C VAL A 230 -16.36 -9.07 16.50
N LYS A 231 -15.07 -8.83 16.48
CA LYS A 231 -14.38 -7.86 17.34
C LYS A 231 -13.36 -7.08 16.52
N VAL A 232 -13.41 -5.76 16.62
CA VAL A 232 -12.43 -4.85 16.00
C VAL A 232 -11.57 -4.25 17.09
N ALA A 233 -10.26 -4.32 16.93
CA ALA A 233 -9.31 -3.68 17.83
C ALA A 233 -9.19 -2.19 17.51
N GLU A 234 -8.81 -1.40 18.51
CA GLU A 234 -8.50 0.02 18.32
C GLU A 234 -7.22 0.20 17.48
N PRO A 235 -7.09 1.33 16.77
CA PRO A 235 -5.83 1.72 16.14
C PRO A 235 -4.68 1.87 17.15
N LEU A 236 -3.44 1.88 16.67
CA LEU A 236 -2.23 1.85 17.51
C LEU A 236 -2.18 2.93 18.58
N LEU A 237 -2.62 4.16 18.29
CA LEU A 237 -2.68 5.29 19.24
C LEU A 237 -4.05 5.44 19.90
N GLY A 238 -4.95 4.49 19.68
CA GLY A 238 -6.31 4.51 20.19
C GLY A 238 -7.13 5.68 19.65
N GLU A 239 -8.16 6.04 20.41
CA GLU A 239 -8.97 7.21 20.12
C GLU A 239 -8.20 8.47 20.51
N VAL A 240 -7.94 9.34 19.53
CA VAL A 240 -7.16 10.58 19.75
C VAL A 240 -8.04 11.77 20.19
N GLY A 241 -9.38 11.64 20.10
CA GLY A 241 -10.35 12.69 20.45
C GLY A 241 -10.23 13.95 19.60
N ASP A 242 -10.95 15.00 19.99
CA ASP A 242 -10.95 16.30 19.29
C ASP A 242 -9.61 17.05 19.38
N ASP A 243 -8.77 16.71 20.36
CA ASP A 243 -7.44 17.29 20.56
C ASP A 243 -6.36 16.21 20.52
N ALA A 244 -5.71 16.09 19.37
CA ALA A 244 -4.62 15.14 19.16
C ALA A 244 -3.42 15.35 20.12
N ALA A 245 -3.31 16.49 20.77
CA ALA A 245 -2.28 16.76 21.77
C ALA A 245 -2.54 16.05 23.13
N VAL A 246 -3.75 15.59 23.37
CA VAL A 246 -4.06 14.82 24.58
C VAL A 246 -3.34 13.47 24.54
N VAL A 247 -2.60 13.19 25.61
CA VAL A 247 -1.87 11.94 25.78
C VAL A 247 -2.77 10.92 26.48
N ASN A 248 -3.24 9.92 25.71
CA ASN A 248 -3.96 8.76 26.23
C ASN A 248 -2.99 7.63 26.66
N ASP A 249 -3.52 6.52 27.15
CA ASP A 249 -2.69 5.41 27.64
C ASP A 249 -2.01 4.65 26.48
N ASP A 250 -2.65 4.59 25.30
CA ASP A 250 -2.07 3.95 24.11
C ASP A 250 -0.86 4.74 23.58
N LYS A 251 -0.99 6.06 23.47
CA LYS A 251 0.15 6.94 23.11
C LYS A 251 1.32 6.78 24.08
N LYS A 252 1.06 6.64 25.39
CA LYS A 252 2.12 6.39 26.38
C LYS A 252 2.77 5.03 26.16
N ALA A 253 1.97 3.98 25.99
CA ALA A 253 2.47 2.62 25.77
C ALA A 253 3.36 2.54 24.52
N VAL A 254 2.92 3.16 23.41
CA VAL A 254 3.70 3.24 22.17
C VAL A 254 5.00 4.01 22.39
N ALA A 255 4.96 5.17 23.07
CA ALA A 255 6.16 5.95 23.35
C ALA A 255 7.15 5.20 24.24
N GLU A 256 6.69 4.46 25.23
CA GLU A 256 7.54 3.62 26.10
C GLU A 256 8.22 2.50 25.31
N ILE A 257 7.48 1.79 24.44
CA ILE A 257 8.01 0.71 23.60
C ILE A 257 9.05 1.27 22.64
N LEU A 258 8.73 2.33 21.90
CA LEU A 258 9.66 2.94 20.94
C LEU A 258 10.93 3.47 21.61
N THR A 259 10.80 4.04 22.82
CA THR A 259 11.95 4.54 23.57
C THR A 259 12.84 3.39 24.03
N ALA A 260 12.27 2.31 24.55
CA ALA A 260 13.02 1.13 24.98
C ALA A 260 13.79 0.50 23.82
N GLU A 261 13.14 0.32 22.67
CA GLU A 261 13.75 -0.20 21.46
C GLU A 261 14.87 0.70 20.93
N ALA A 262 14.67 2.02 20.94
CA ALA A 262 15.68 2.98 20.50
C ALA A 262 16.92 2.94 21.39
N VAL A 263 16.74 2.85 22.72
CA VAL A 263 17.83 2.74 23.70
C VAL A 263 18.60 1.43 23.51
N GLU A 264 17.89 0.31 23.36
CA GLU A 264 18.51 -1.00 23.12
C GLU A 264 19.35 -1.01 21.83
N LYS A 265 18.77 -0.54 20.72
CA LYS A 265 19.47 -0.48 19.42
C LYS A 265 20.65 0.50 19.40
N ALA A 266 20.57 1.58 20.17
CA ALA A 266 21.67 2.54 20.31
C ALA A 266 22.80 2.05 21.20
N GLY A 267 22.60 0.97 21.98
CA GLY A 267 23.59 0.42 22.90
C GLY A 267 23.92 1.36 24.08
N TYR A 268 22.97 2.20 24.48
CA TYR A 268 23.07 2.97 25.72
C TYR A 268 22.49 2.14 26.87
N ASP A 269 23.31 1.86 27.88
CA ASP A 269 22.92 1.23 29.14
C ASP A 269 22.30 2.25 30.11
#